data_5e9996f646492ec16dc75cc570e48e61
#
_entry.id   5e9996f646492ec16dc75cc570e48e61
#
_cell.length_a   1.000
_cell.length_b   1.000
_cell.length_c   1.000
_cell.angle_alpha   90.00
_cell.angle_beta   90.00
_cell.angle_gamma   90.00
#
_symmetry.space_group_name_H-M   'P 1'
#
loop_
_entity.id
_entity.type
_entity.pdbx_description
1 polymer ?
#
loop_
_entity_poly.entity_id
_entity_poly.type
_entity_poly.pdbx_seq_one_letter_code
_entity_poly.pdbx_strand_id
1 'polypeptide(L)'
;MTTTLPAEARALPALGPTRKLKLPKQAERRLANGLTVIAVRRPAVPLVELRLWMPFGRTHLARGAMLSQTVLSGTQTHTATQIAAELQKVGGGLSAGIDPDRLMLSGAGLVTGLDRMLEILADVLTGATYPADWVATERDRLVDRIQVAQSQPAHLARTALLKRIYGRHPYAVQTPEPDQVRTVRPAALRKLHADQVHPAEAVLVLVGDVQPERALDAAEQALAGWNGDARAAELPPAPPLEPGPLLLVDRPGSVQSSLRVALPAVPRTHPDHAALQLANLLFGGYFSSRWTENIREDKGYTYGPHSTVEHSVAGSVLVAGAEVATEVTGPALLETMYELGRLATVAPKPDELEQARQYALGTLQLGMSTQAGLASLTSAYAGNGLRLDFLAEHAARLAKATVDDVAEVAARYLAPAHAVTVVLGDADRIEGQLAVLTPVRRESA
;
A
#
# COMPACT_ATOMS: atom_id res chain seq x y z
N MET A 1 41.85 24.23 -14.02
CA MET A 1 40.88 25.33 -13.91
C MET A 1 40.07 25.08 -12.66
N THR A 2 40.40 25.79 -11.59
CA THR A 2 39.72 25.72 -10.30
C THR A 2 38.46 26.57 -10.41
N THR A 3 37.30 25.93 -10.52
CA THR A 3 36.02 26.61 -10.49
C THR A 3 35.73 27.02 -9.05
N THR A 4 35.99 28.26 -8.70
CA THR A 4 35.55 28.86 -7.44
C THR A 4 34.03 28.91 -7.44
N LEU A 5 33.41 28.12 -6.54
CA LEU A 5 31.98 28.23 -6.24
C LEU A 5 31.70 29.69 -5.79
N PRO A 6 30.60 30.30 -6.21
CA PRO A 6 30.26 31.65 -5.78
C PRO A 6 30.08 31.71 -4.28
N ALA A 7 30.80 32.59 -3.62
CA ALA A 7 30.62 32.95 -2.24
C ALA A 7 29.17 33.43 -2.02
N GLU A 8 28.51 32.96 -1.01
CA GLU A 8 27.12 33.16 -0.52
C GLU A 8 26.12 32.10 -1.02
N ALA A 9 26.29 30.86 -0.50
CA ALA A 9 25.14 30.00 -0.41
C ALA A 9 24.08 30.72 0.46
N ARG A 10 22.94 31.06 -0.15
CA ARG A 10 21.83 31.65 0.61
C ARG A 10 21.48 30.69 1.75
N ALA A 11 21.46 31.21 2.98
CA ALA A 11 21.03 30.44 4.13
C ALA A 11 19.64 29.84 3.87
N LEU A 12 19.47 28.55 4.13
CA LEU A 12 18.17 27.93 4.06
C LEU A 12 17.20 28.65 5.00
N PRO A 13 15.97 28.94 4.58
CA PRO A 13 14.97 29.53 5.45
C PRO A 13 14.80 28.66 6.70
N ALA A 14 14.69 29.26 7.87
CA ALA A 14 14.36 28.55 9.09
C ALA A 14 13.00 27.87 8.94
N LEU A 15 12.89 26.63 9.42
CA LEU A 15 11.63 25.92 9.48
C LEU A 15 10.66 26.69 10.37
N GLY A 16 9.47 26.97 9.86
CA GLY A 16 8.41 27.59 10.66
C GLY A 16 7.89 26.62 11.74
N PRO A 17 7.14 27.14 12.73
CA PRO A 17 6.57 26.29 13.76
C PRO A 17 5.62 25.25 13.17
N THR A 18 5.66 24.03 13.69
CA THR A 18 4.75 22.95 13.28
C THR A 18 3.29 23.39 13.49
N ARG A 19 2.52 23.46 12.40
CA ARG A 19 1.11 23.85 12.46
C ARG A 19 0.28 22.67 12.96
N LYS A 20 -0.68 22.94 13.84
CA LYS A 20 -1.69 21.94 14.23
C LYS A 20 -2.46 21.50 13.00
N LEU A 21 -2.64 20.18 12.86
CA LEU A 21 -3.43 19.59 11.79
C LEU A 21 -4.89 20.04 11.94
N LYS A 22 -5.43 20.68 10.90
CA LYS A 22 -6.86 21.04 10.82
C LYS A 22 -7.55 20.09 9.87
N LEU A 23 -8.49 19.33 10.38
CA LEU A 23 -9.32 18.46 9.55
C LEU A 23 -10.33 19.30 8.75
N PRO A 24 -10.59 18.93 7.47
CA PRO A 24 -11.61 19.57 6.64
C PRO A 24 -13.01 19.23 7.15
N LYS A 25 -14.01 20.02 6.72
CA LYS A 25 -15.42 19.69 6.96
C LYS A 25 -15.76 18.38 6.28
N GLN A 26 -16.43 17.50 7.01
CA GLN A 26 -16.86 16.20 6.53
C GLN A 26 -18.26 15.89 7.01
N ALA A 27 -18.96 15.01 6.29
CA ALA A 27 -20.18 14.36 6.71
C ALA A 27 -20.10 12.87 6.37
N GLU A 28 -20.77 12.05 7.15
CA GLU A 28 -20.83 10.61 7.01
C GLU A 28 -22.26 10.13 7.16
N ARG A 29 -22.66 9.18 6.30
CA ARG A 29 -23.99 8.58 6.34
C ARG A 29 -23.88 7.09 6.00
N ARG A 30 -24.52 6.26 6.81
CA ARG A 30 -24.76 4.86 6.45
C ARG A 30 -26.11 4.76 5.75
N LEU A 31 -26.10 4.33 4.50
CA LEU A 31 -27.29 4.17 3.68
C LEU A 31 -28.08 2.92 4.07
N ALA A 32 -29.34 2.88 3.64
CA ALA A 32 -30.25 1.75 3.92
C ALA A 32 -29.74 0.41 3.37
N ASN A 33 -29.00 0.43 2.25
CA ASN A 33 -28.37 -0.76 1.65
C ASN A 33 -27.07 -1.20 2.35
N GLY A 34 -26.63 -0.52 3.43
CA GLY A 34 -25.45 -0.86 4.20
C GLY A 34 -24.16 -0.15 3.78
N LEU A 35 -24.16 0.58 2.66
CA LEU A 35 -23.02 1.39 2.21
C LEU A 35 -22.78 2.56 3.19
N THR A 36 -21.54 2.75 3.62
CA THR A 36 -21.13 3.97 4.31
C THR A 36 -20.59 4.98 3.30
N VAL A 37 -21.10 6.19 3.31
CA VAL A 37 -20.64 7.30 2.44
C VAL A 37 -19.99 8.37 3.31
N ILE A 38 -18.77 8.77 2.97
CA ILE A 38 -18.01 9.82 3.63
C ILE A 38 -17.73 10.93 2.61
N ALA A 39 -18.22 12.12 2.85
CA ALA A 39 -17.99 13.27 1.99
C ALA A 39 -17.12 14.30 2.72
N VAL A 40 -16.02 14.72 2.10
CA VAL A 40 -15.02 15.63 2.68
C VAL A 40 -14.86 16.84 1.78
N ARG A 41 -15.06 18.03 2.32
CA ARG A 41 -14.89 19.27 1.58
C ARG A 41 -13.44 19.71 1.50
N ARG A 42 -12.90 19.76 0.28
CA ARG A 42 -11.54 20.26 -0.02
C ARG A 42 -11.59 21.14 -1.29
N PRO A 43 -11.99 22.42 -1.18
CA PRO A 43 -12.24 23.29 -2.35
C PRO A 43 -10.95 23.92 -2.90
N ALA A 44 -9.90 23.09 -3.19
CA ALA A 44 -8.64 23.57 -3.74
C ALA A 44 -8.74 23.82 -5.24
N VAL A 45 -9.40 22.91 -5.94
CA VAL A 45 -9.70 22.97 -7.39
C VAL A 45 -11.11 22.40 -7.60
N PRO A 46 -11.80 22.73 -8.71
CA PRO A 46 -13.19 22.29 -8.96
C PRO A 46 -13.26 20.80 -9.38
N LEU A 47 -12.60 19.94 -8.64
CA LEU A 47 -12.56 18.49 -8.84
C LEU A 47 -13.19 17.76 -7.66
N VAL A 48 -13.61 16.53 -7.92
CA VAL A 48 -14.00 15.54 -6.93
C VAL A 48 -13.24 14.24 -7.16
N GLU A 49 -12.70 13.69 -6.09
CA GLU A 49 -12.11 12.35 -6.01
C GLU A 49 -13.13 11.39 -5.43
N LEU A 50 -13.20 10.21 -6.00
CA LEU A 50 -14.07 9.11 -5.60
C LEU A 50 -13.20 7.89 -5.27
N ARG A 51 -13.44 7.27 -4.12
CA ARG A 51 -12.83 5.99 -3.73
C ARG A 51 -13.93 5.11 -3.13
N LEU A 52 -14.26 4.04 -3.83
CA LEU A 52 -15.14 2.99 -3.29
C LEU A 52 -14.28 1.82 -2.86
N TRP A 53 -14.31 1.50 -1.58
CA TRP A 53 -13.65 0.37 -0.96
C TRP A 53 -14.69 -0.70 -0.64
N MET A 54 -14.48 -1.92 -1.08
CA MET A 54 -15.36 -3.06 -0.79
C MET A 54 -14.53 -4.21 -0.21
N PRO A 55 -14.93 -4.80 0.92
CA PRO A 55 -14.31 -6.01 1.42
C PRO A 55 -14.39 -7.11 0.34
N PHE A 56 -13.27 -7.75 0.04
CA PHE A 56 -13.19 -8.73 -1.05
C PHE A 56 -12.25 -9.89 -0.69
N GLY A 57 -12.46 -10.46 0.49
CA GLY A 57 -11.59 -11.52 1.00
C GLY A 57 -11.92 -12.89 0.44
N ARG A 58 -10.92 -13.81 0.48
CA ARG A 58 -11.00 -15.24 0.10
C ARG A 58 -11.49 -15.52 -1.31
N THR A 59 -11.39 -14.58 -2.22
CA THR A 59 -11.70 -14.80 -3.63
C THR A 59 -10.58 -15.60 -4.29
N HIS A 60 -10.94 -16.44 -5.23
CA HIS A 60 -9.97 -17.07 -6.13
C HIS A 60 -9.18 -15.98 -6.87
N LEU A 61 -7.87 -15.90 -6.63
CA LEU A 61 -7.01 -14.76 -6.97
C LEU A 61 -7.09 -14.38 -8.46
N ALA A 62 -7.05 -15.37 -9.37
CA ALA A 62 -7.16 -15.12 -10.81
C ALA A 62 -8.51 -14.52 -11.23
N ARG A 63 -9.62 -14.96 -10.60
CA ARG A 63 -10.94 -14.39 -10.90
C ARG A 63 -11.07 -12.98 -10.36
N GLY A 64 -10.57 -12.70 -9.15
CA GLY A 64 -10.56 -11.35 -8.58
C GLY A 64 -9.72 -10.40 -9.42
N ALA A 65 -8.49 -10.81 -9.80
CA ALA A 65 -7.64 -10.03 -10.68
C ALA A 65 -8.32 -9.72 -12.03
N MET A 66 -8.95 -10.73 -12.67
CA MET A 66 -9.68 -10.52 -13.91
C MET A 66 -10.93 -9.64 -13.73
N LEU A 67 -11.65 -9.77 -12.60
CA LEU A 67 -12.81 -8.93 -12.30
C LEU A 67 -12.37 -7.46 -12.24
N SER A 68 -11.31 -7.14 -11.51
CA SER A 68 -10.82 -5.76 -11.41
C SER A 68 -10.39 -5.17 -12.76
N GLN A 69 -9.86 -5.98 -13.69
CA GLN A 69 -9.48 -5.52 -15.03
C GLN A 69 -10.69 -5.33 -15.96
N THR A 70 -11.80 -6.01 -15.68
CA THR A 70 -12.94 -6.09 -16.64
C THR A 70 -14.26 -5.54 -16.11
N VAL A 71 -14.33 -5.09 -14.85
CA VAL A 71 -15.58 -4.57 -14.27
C VAL A 71 -16.13 -3.33 -15.00
N LEU A 72 -15.25 -2.56 -15.63
CA LEU A 72 -15.58 -1.38 -16.44
C LEU A 72 -15.71 -1.69 -17.95
N SER A 73 -15.67 -2.96 -18.35
CA SER A 73 -15.66 -3.35 -19.77
C SER A 73 -17.02 -3.29 -20.46
N GLY A 74 -18.09 -3.01 -19.74
CA GLY A 74 -19.45 -2.83 -20.24
C GLY A 74 -20.50 -3.21 -19.20
N THR A 75 -21.67 -2.62 -19.37
CA THR A 75 -22.87 -2.85 -18.57
C THR A 75 -24.03 -3.28 -19.48
N GLN A 76 -25.21 -3.45 -18.92
CA GLN A 76 -26.41 -3.71 -19.69
C GLN A 76 -26.83 -2.52 -20.58
N THR A 77 -26.40 -1.31 -20.21
CA THR A 77 -26.80 -0.05 -20.85
C THR A 77 -25.67 0.63 -21.62
N HIS A 78 -24.42 0.36 -21.29
CA HIS A 78 -23.24 1.01 -21.90
C HIS A 78 -22.15 -0.01 -22.29
N THR A 79 -21.57 0.16 -23.46
CA THR A 79 -20.29 -0.48 -23.83
C THR A 79 -19.12 0.19 -23.09
N ALA A 80 -17.94 -0.45 -23.07
CA ALA A 80 -16.72 0.14 -22.50
C ALA A 80 -16.39 1.51 -23.11
N THR A 81 -16.53 1.65 -24.43
CA THR A 81 -16.29 2.92 -25.13
C THR A 81 -17.29 4.00 -24.73
N GLN A 82 -18.55 3.63 -24.51
CA GLN A 82 -19.58 4.56 -24.04
C GLN A 82 -19.32 4.98 -22.58
N ILE A 83 -18.96 4.05 -21.69
CA ILE A 83 -18.54 4.37 -20.32
C ILE A 83 -17.39 5.38 -20.34
N ALA A 84 -16.35 5.13 -21.12
CA ALA A 84 -15.21 6.04 -21.23
C ALA A 84 -15.62 7.41 -21.80
N ALA A 85 -16.47 7.45 -22.84
CA ALA A 85 -16.95 8.69 -23.44
C ALA A 85 -17.81 9.52 -22.47
N GLU A 86 -18.69 8.89 -21.70
CA GLU A 86 -19.53 9.57 -20.70
C GLU A 86 -18.67 10.15 -19.56
N LEU A 87 -17.66 9.42 -19.09
CA LEU A 87 -16.72 9.92 -18.09
C LEU A 87 -15.88 11.08 -18.64
N GLN A 88 -15.42 11.00 -19.89
CA GLN A 88 -14.67 12.08 -20.54
C GLN A 88 -15.47 13.36 -20.68
N LYS A 89 -16.78 13.29 -20.95
CA LYS A 89 -17.66 14.47 -21.03
C LYS A 89 -17.66 15.30 -19.74
N VAL A 90 -17.46 14.64 -18.60
CA VAL A 90 -17.40 15.29 -17.28
C VAL A 90 -15.97 15.50 -16.80
N GLY A 91 -14.99 15.36 -17.70
CA GLY A 91 -13.56 15.49 -17.37
C GLY A 91 -13.09 14.45 -16.35
N GLY A 92 -13.70 13.27 -16.37
CA GLY A 92 -13.49 12.24 -15.36
C GLY A 92 -13.01 10.91 -15.91
N GLY A 93 -12.72 10.00 -14.98
CA GLY A 93 -12.35 8.61 -15.24
C GLY A 93 -12.62 7.74 -14.03
N LEU A 94 -12.80 6.44 -14.29
CA LEU A 94 -12.87 5.39 -13.26
C LEU A 94 -11.83 4.31 -13.56
N SER A 95 -11.31 3.70 -12.51
CA SER A 95 -10.42 2.55 -12.57
C SER A 95 -10.76 1.59 -11.44
N ALA A 96 -10.38 0.32 -11.58
CA ALA A 96 -10.56 -0.66 -10.53
C ALA A 96 -9.25 -1.37 -10.23
N GLY A 97 -9.08 -1.78 -8.98
CA GLY A 97 -7.93 -2.54 -8.49
C GLY A 97 -8.37 -3.52 -7.40
N ILE A 98 -7.58 -4.54 -7.19
CA ILE A 98 -7.83 -5.54 -6.14
C ILE A 98 -6.55 -5.85 -5.39
N ASP A 99 -6.67 -6.07 -4.10
CA ASP A 99 -5.66 -6.67 -3.24
C ASP A 99 -6.30 -7.80 -2.39
N PRO A 100 -5.58 -8.50 -1.53
CA PRO A 100 -6.14 -9.58 -0.72
C PRO A 100 -7.30 -9.19 0.21
N ASP A 101 -7.43 -7.91 0.53
CA ASP A 101 -8.42 -7.38 1.47
C ASP A 101 -9.66 -6.82 0.77
N ARG A 102 -9.51 -6.29 -0.46
CA ARG A 102 -10.52 -5.39 -1.04
C ARG A 102 -10.51 -5.36 -2.56
N LEU A 103 -11.68 -5.08 -3.10
CA LEU A 103 -11.86 -4.51 -4.43
C LEU A 103 -12.04 -2.99 -4.26
N MET A 104 -11.32 -2.22 -5.04
CA MET A 104 -11.37 -0.77 -4.99
C MET A 104 -11.69 -0.19 -6.37
N LEU A 105 -12.70 0.69 -6.44
CA LEU A 105 -12.93 1.55 -7.59
C LEU A 105 -12.50 2.97 -7.23
N SER A 106 -11.70 3.56 -8.10
CA SER A 106 -11.17 4.91 -7.92
C SER A 106 -11.50 5.77 -9.11
N GLY A 107 -11.84 7.02 -8.88
CA GLY A 107 -12.12 7.97 -9.95
C GLY A 107 -11.88 9.40 -9.52
N ALA A 108 -11.76 10.25 -10.52
CA ALA A 108 -11.72 11.71 -10.36
C ALA A 108 -12.44 12.36 -11.54
N GLY A 109 -12.97 13.56 -11.34
CA GLY A 109 -13.62 14.33 -12.39
C GLY A 109 -13.95 15.73 -11.93
N LEU A 110 -14.56 16.52 -12.82
CA LEU A 110 -15.08 17.82 -12.45
C LEU A 110 -16.21 17.67 -11.44
N VAL A 111 -16.29 18.57 -10.45
CA VAL A 111 -17.35 18.53 -9.43
C VAL A 111 -18.75 18.63 -10.04
N THR A 112 -18.91 19.33 -11.16
CA THR A 112 -20.17 19.43 -11.93
C THR A 112 -20.58 18.11 -12.58
N GLY A 113 -19.69 17.16 -12.68
CA GLY A 113 -19.94 15.82 -13.23
C GLY A 113 -20.15 14.74 -12.17
N LEU A 114 -20.20 15.10 -10.88
CA LEU A 114 -20.32 14.12 -9.79
C LEU A 114 -21.54 13.20 -9.97
N ASP A 115 -22.71 13.74 -10.26
CA ASP A 115 -23.94 12.96 -10.41
C ASP A 115 -23.78 11.94 -11.55
N ARG A 116 -23.21 12.36 -12.70
CA ARG A 116 -22.96 11.44 -13.82
C ARG A 116 -21.94 10.37 -13.50
N MET A 117 -20.89 10.71 -12.76
CA MET A 117 -19.90 9.71 -12.29
C MET A 117 -20.54 8.68 -11.37
N LEU A 118 -21.43 9.10 -10.46
CA LEU A 118 -22.14 8.21 -9.55
C LEU A 118 -23.16 7.33 -10.30
N GLU A 119 -23.85 7.85 -11.33
CA GLU A 119 -24.73 7.05 -12.20
C GLU A 119 -23.96 5.96 -12.93
N ILE A 120 -22.80 6.28 -13.55
CA ILE A 120 -21.93 5.30 -14.21
C ILE A 120 -21.41 4.27 -13.21
N LEU A 121 -21.01 4.71 -12.02
CA LEU A 121 -20.59 3.81 -10.95
C LEU A 121 -21.72 2.83 -10.58
N ALA A 122 -22.93 3.34 -10.38
CA ALA A 122 -24.10 2.53 -10.07
C ALA A 122 -24.40 1.50 -11.17
N ASP A 123 -24.34 1.92 -12.44
CA ASP A 123 -24.54 1.05 -13.60
C ASP A 123 -23.50 -0.08 -13.65
N VAL A 124 -22.23 0.23 -13.36
CA VAL A 124 -21.14 -0.76 -13.26
C VAL A 124 -21.37 -1.73 -12.11
N LEU A 125 -21.75 -1.23 -10.93
CA LEU A 125 -21.95 -2.06 -9.73
C LEU A 125 -23.16 -2.99 -9.83
N THR A 126 -24.20 -2.60 -10.60
CA THR A 126 -25.43 -3.37 -10.70
C THR A 126 -25.59 -4.12 -12.01
N GLY A 127 -24.90 -3.70 -13.08
CA GLY A 127 -25.17 -4.15 -14.44
C GLY A 127 -23.97 -4.60 -15.25
N ALA A 128 -22.79 -4.82 -14.65
CA ALA A 128 -21.60 -5.26 -15.40
C ALA A 128 -21.82 -6.58 -16.14
N THR A 129 -21.50 -6.62 -17.45
CA THR A 129 -21.82 -7.74 -18.36
C THR A 129 -20.64 -8.64 -18.66
N TYR A 130 -19.41 -8.14 -18.57
CA TYR A 130 -18.18 -8.87 -18.87
C TYR A 130 -18.18 -9.43 -20.30
N PRO A 131 -18.16 -8.60 -21.36
CA PRO A 131 -18.18 -9.05 -22.76
C PRO A 131 -17.02 -9.99 -23.05
N ALA A 132 -17.28 -11.05 -23.84
CA ALA A 132 -16.34 -12.15 -24.01
C ALA A 132 -15.05 -11.75 -24.71
N ASP A 133 -15.12 -10.85 -25.67
CA ASP A 133 -13.99 -10.29 -26.41
C ASP A 133 -13.09 -9.44 -25.52
N TRP A 134 -13.68 -8.57 -24.69
CA TRP A 134 -12.95 -7.78 -23.69
C TRP A 134 -12.28 -8.67 -22.65
N VAL A 135 -13.01 -9.65 -22.11
CA VAL A 135 -12.45 -10.61 -21.14
C VAL A 135 -11.29 -11.40 -21.76
N ALA A 136 -11.40 -11.80 -23.04
CA ALA A 136 -10.30 -12.48 -23.74
C ALA A 136 -9.08 -11.57 -23.87
N THR A 137 -9.27 -10.34 -24.33
CA THR A 137 -8.17 -9.36 -24.49
C THR A 137 -7.48 -9.03 -23.15
N GLU A 138 -8.25 -8.73 -22.10
CA GLU A 138 -7.67 -8.40 -20.79
C GLU A 138 -7.03 -9.61 -20.11
N ARG A 139 -7.53 -10.81 -20.37
CA ARG A 139 -6.90 -12.04 -19.90
C ARG A 139 -5.51 -12.23 -20.48
N ASP A 140 -5.37 -12.05 -21.79
CA ASP A 140 -4.07 -12.18 -22.46
C ASP A 140 -3.10 -11.10 -21.96
N ARG A 141 -3.55 -9.85 -21.86
CA ARG A 141 -2.77 -8.76 -21.28
C ARG A 141 -2.36 -9.01 -19.82
N LEU A 142 -3.23 -9.59 -19.01
CA LEU A 142 -2.91 -9.91 -17.62
C LEU A 142 -1.87 -11.03 -17.54
N VAL A 143 -1.99 -12.05 -18.38
CA VAL A 143 -0.99 -13.13 -18.49
C VAL A 143 0.38 -12.55 -18.82
N ASP A 144 0.47 -11.68 -19.85
CA ASP A 144 1.73 -11.05 -20.25
C ASP A 144 2.33 -10.21 -19.12
N ARG A 145 1.51 -9.40 -18.45
CA ARG A 145 1.98 -8.61 -17.31
C ARG A 145 2.51 -9.47 -16.16
N ILE A 146 1.85 -10.59 -15.86
CA ILE A 146 2.31 -11.52 -14.83
C ILE A 146 3.64 -12.15 -15.23
N GLN A 147 3.80 -12.60 -16.47
CA GLN A 147 5.06 -13.18 -16.96
C GLN A 147 6.20 -12.17 -16.89
N VAL A 148 5.96 -10.92 -17.27
CA VAL A 148 6.93 -9.84 -17.11
C VAL A 148 7.28 -9.62 -15.63
N ALA A 149 6.28 -9.57 -14.74
CA ALA A 149 6.52 -9.42 -13.30
C ALA A 149 7.35 -10.60 -12.74
N GLN A 150 7.03 -11.84 -13.13
CA GLN A 150 7.76 -13.04 -12.72
C GLN A 150 9.21 -13.09 -13.24
N SER A 151 9.57 -12.30 -14.25
CA SER A 151 10.96 -12.15 -14.69
C SER A 151 11.77 -11.18 -13.82
N GLN A 152 11.12 -10.36 -13.01
CA GLN A 152 11.77 -9.32 -12.20
C GLN A 152 12.28 -9.86 -10.85
N PRO A 153 13.58 -9.67 -10.52
CA PRO A 153 14.15 -10.15 -9.24
C PRO A 153 13.40 -9.63 -8.01
N ALA A 154 13.06 -8.35 -8.01
CA ALA A 154 12.35 -7.72 -6.89
C ALA A 154 10.98 -8.36 -6.63
N HIS A 155 10.26 -8.75 -7.69
CA HIS A 155 8.97 -9.45 -7.59
C HIS A 155 9.14 -10.86 -7.01
N LEU A 156 10.12 -11.61 -7.49
CA LEU A 156 10.42 -12.96 -7.00
C LEU A 156 10.84 -12.94 -5.52
N ALA A 157 11.73 -12.02 -5.14
CA ALA A 157 12.15 -11.85 -3.75
C ALA A 157 10.98 -11.47 -2.84
N ARG A 158 10.09 -10.58 -3.30
CA ARG A 158 8.86 -10.22 -2.57
C ARG A 158 7.94 -11.42 -2.40
N THR A 159 7.71 -12.19 -3.46
CA THR A 159 6.87 -13.39 -3.42
C THR A 159 7.42 -14.43 -2.46
N ALA A 160 8.75 -14.66 -2.47
CA ALA A 160 9.41 -15.57 -1.53
C ALA A 160 9.25 -15.09 -0.08
N LEU A 161 9.43 -13.78 0.18
CA LEU A 161 9.19 -13.21 1.50
C LEU A 161 7.75 -13.44 1.97
N LEU A 162 6.74 -13.12 1.14
CA LEU A 162 5.34 -13.31 1.50
C LEU A 162 5.00 -14.77 1.79
N LYS A 163 5.50 -15.71 0.98
CA LYS A 163 5.35 -17.15 1.24
C LYS A 163 5.99 -17.53 2.59
N ARG A 164 7.17 -17.00 2.89
CA ARG A 164 7.93 -17.31 4.09
C ARG A 164 7.24 -16.79 5.36
N ILE A 165 6.69 -15.57 5.34
CA ILE A 165 6.07 -14.94 6.52
C ILE A 165 4.60 -15.32 6.71
N TYR A 166 3.87 -15.63 5.63
CA TYR A 166 2.44 -15.89 5.69
C TYR A 166 2.04 -17.37 5.51
N GLY A 167 2.93 -18.21 4.97
CA GLY A 167 2.67 -19.64 4.85
C GLY A 167 1.41 -19.96 4.05
N ARG A 168 0.37 -20.44 4.72
CA ARG A 168 -0.93 -20.79 4.13
C ARG A 168 -1.96 -19.66 4.19
N HIS A 169 -1.64 -18.54 4.81
CA HIS A 169 -2.53 -17.39 4.89
C HIS A 169 -2.75 -16.79 3.49
N PRO A 170 -3.93 -16.21 3.18
CA PRO A 170 -4.21 -15.59 1.86
C PRO A 170 -3.19 -14.55 1.40
N TYR A 171 -2.51 -13.88 2.34
CA TYR A 171 -1.48 -12.88 2.00
C TYR A 171 -0.18 -13.49 1.45
N ALA A 172 0.00 -14.79 1.55
CA ALA A 172 1.20 -15.45 1.01
C ALA A 172 1.30 -15.38 -0.53
N VAL A 173 0.17 -15.26 -1.22
CA VAL A 173 0.10 -15.19 -2.69
C VAL A 173 -0.72 -13.97 -3.11
N GLN A 174 -0.08 -13.01 -3.74
CA GLN A 174 -0.72 -11.77 -4.21
C GLN A 174 -0.87 -11.71 -5.73
N THR A 175 -0.14 -12.53 -6.47
CA THR A 175 -0.20 -12.61 -7.94
C THR A 175 -0.71 -13.99 -8.35
N PRO A 176 -1.74 -14.10 -9.20
CA PRO A 176 -2.21 -15.39 -9.68
C PRO A 176 -1.22 -16.03 -10.66
N GLU A 177 -1.28 -17.36 -10.80
CA GLU A 177 -0.51 -18.03 -11.83
C GLU A 177 -1.12 -17.80 -13.23
N PRO A 178 -0.29 -17.62 -14.27
CA PRO A 178 -0.76 -17.40 -15.65
C PRO A 178 -1.78 -18.42 -16.11
N ASP A 179 -1.58 -19.71 -15.82
CA ASP A 179 -2.49 -20.79 -16.22
C ASP A 179 -3.87 -20.67 -15.55
N GLN A 180 -3.92 -20.22 -14.31
CA GLN A 180 -5.18 -19.96 -13.62
C GLN A 180 -5.94 -18.82 -14.29
N VAL A 181 -5.23 -17.76 -14.73
CA VAL A 181 -5.83 -16.62 -15.45
C VAL A 181 -6.40 -17.07 -16.78
N ARG A 182 -5.68 -17.91 -17.55
CA ARG A 182 -6.14 -18.45 -18.84
C ARG A 182 -7.48 -19.22 -18.75
N THR A 183 -7.81 -19.78 -17.60
CA THR A 183 -9.07 -20.52 -17.40
C THR A 183 -10.27 -19.63 -17.11
N VAL A 184 -10.09 -18.36 -16.78
CA VAL A 184 -11.19 -17.47 -16.37
C VAL A 184 -12.12 -17.19 -17.55
N ARG A 185 -13.42 -17.33 -17.31
CA ARG A 185 -14.49 -17.13 -18.31
C ARG A 185 -15.48 -16.06 -17.85
N PRO A 186 -16.18 -15.36 -18.76
CA PRO A 186 -17.16 -14.32 -18.41
C PRO A 186 -18.22 -14.78 -17.41
N ALA A 187 -18.72 -16.00 -17.53
CA ALA A 187 -19.69 -16.55 -16.58
C ALA A 187 -19.19 -16.62 -15.14
N ALA A 188 -17.89 -16.95 -14.97
CA ALA A 188 -17.27 -16.99 -13.65
C ALA A 188 -17.11 -15.58 -13.05
N LEU A 189 -16.87 -14.57 -13.88
CA LEU A 189 -16.78 -13.17 -13.47
C LEU A 189 -18.15 -12.62 -13.07
N ARG A 190 -19.20 -12.90 -13.89
CA ARG A 190 -20.59 -12.51 -13.53
C ARG A 190 -21.03 -13.14 -12.21
N LYS A 191 -20.70 -14.44 -12.02
CA LYS A 191 -21.01 -15.11 -10.75
C LYS A 191 -20.25 -14.46 -9.59
N LEU A 192 -18.95 -14.22 -9.73
CA LEU A 192 -18.13 -13.59 -8.70
C LEU A 192 -18.63 -12.17 -8.36
N HIS A 193 -19.02 -11.39 -9.39
CA HIS A 193 -19.63 -10.09 -9.21
C HIS A 193 -20.92 -10.17 -8.38
N ALA A 194 -21.83 -11.05 -8.79
CA ALA A 194 -23.09 -11.28 -8.08
C ALA A 194 -22.92 -11.81 -6.65
N ASP A 195 -21.85 -12.54 -6.37
CA ASP A 195 -21.58 -13.13 -5.06
C ASP A 195 -20.84 -12.15 -4.11
N GLN A 196 -20.09 -11.16 -4.63
CA GLN A 196 -19.10 -10.41 -3.82
C GLN A 196 -19.18 -8.88 -3.95
N VAL A 197 -19.79 -8.35 -5.02
CA VAL A 197 -19.85 -6.90 -5.24
C VAL A 197 -21.13 -6.35 -4.61
N HIS A 198 -21.07 -6.11 -3.30
CA HIS A 198 -22.23 -5.69 -2.50
C HIS A 198 -21.95 -4.43 -1.70
N PRO A 199 -22.99 -3.63 -1.37
CA PRO A 199 -22.83 -2.42 -0.58
C PRO A 199 -22.57 -2.68 0.92
N ALA A 200 -22.90 -3.88 1.42
CA ALA A 200 -22.70 -4.21 2.82
C ALA A 200 -21.21 -4.09 3.20
N GLU A 201 -20.92 -3.31 4.24
CA GLU A 201 -19.56 -3.01 4.72
C GLU A 201 -18.67 -2.24 3.72
N ALA A 202 -19.19 -1.86 2.55
CA ALA A 202 -18.48 -0.99 1.63
C ALA A 202 -18.43 0.46 2.13
N VAL A 203 -17.38 1.17 1.72
CA VAL A 203 -17.19 2.58 2.04
C VAL A 203 -16.92 3.37 0.76
N LEU A 204 -17.77 4.36 0.49
CA LEU A 204 -17.58 5.35 -0.58
C LEU A 204 -17.06 6.65 0.02
N VAL A 205 -15.90 7.10 -0.43
CA VAL A 205 -15.29 8.36 -0.04
C VAL A 205 -15.33 9.33 -1.20
N LEU A 206 -15.89 10.52 -0.97
CA LEU A 206 -15.95 11.63 -1.91
C LEU A 206 -15.18 12.82 -1.34
N VAL A 207 -14.14 13.27 -2.01
CA VAL A 207 -13.30 14.39 -1.56
C VAL A 207 -13.17 15.42 -2.67
N GLY A 208 -13.54 16.66 -2.40
CA GLY A 208 -13.46 17.68 -3.44
C GLY A 208 -14.09 19.02 -3.08
N ASP A 209 -14.34 19.84 -4.09
CA ASP A 209 -15.12 21.06 -3.91
C ASP A 209 -16.63 20.77 -3.86
N VAL A 210 -17.00 19.89 -2.94
CA VAL A 210 -18.37 19.42 -2.72
C VAL A 210 -18.93 20.01 -1.45
N GLN A 211 -20.27 20.17 -1.39
CA GLN A 211 -20.98 20.36 -0.13
C GLN A 211 -21.27 18.97 0.44
N PRO A 212 -20.72 18.61 1.62
CA PRO A 212 -20.77 17.24 2.12
C PRO A 212 -22.18 16.63 2.11
N GLU A 213 -23.18 17.31 2.65
CA GLU A 213 -24.55 16.77 2.71
C GLU A 213 -25.13 16.51 1.32
N ARG A 214 -24.93 17.45 0.37
CA ARG A 214 -25.40 17.26 -1.02
C ARG A 214 -24.70 16.09 -1.71
N ALA A 215 -23.40 15.88 -1.43
CA ALA A 215 -22.68 14.74 -1.97
C ALA A 215 -23.20 13.41 -1.39
N LEU A 216 -23.59 13.39 -0.10
CA LEU A 216 -24.26 12.25 0.50
C LEU A 216 -25.62 11.97 -0.16
N ASP A 217 -26.44 13.01 -0.39
CA ASP A 217 -27.74 12.87 -1.04
C ASP A 217 -27.61 12.34 -2.47
N ALA A 218 -26.65 12.87 -3.24
CA ALA A 218 -26.36 12.40 -4.61
C ALA A 218 -25.91 10.92 -4.63
N ALA A 219 -25.04 10.53 -3.70
CA ALA A 219 -24.59 9.14 -3.59
C ALA A 219 -25.75 8.21 -3.17
N GLU A 220 -26.60 8.62 -2.23
CA GLU A 220 -27.77 7.86 -1.80
C GLU A 220 -28.75 7.65 -2.96
N GLN A 221 -29.05 8.71 -3.71
CA GLN A 221 -29.93 8.63 -4.87
C GLN A 221 -29.39 7.71 -5.96
N ALA A 222 -28.12 7.87 -6.33
CA ALA A 222 -27.52 7.10 -7.42
C ALA A 222 -27.35 5.62 -7.07
N LEU A 223 -27.01 5.31 -5.81
CA LEU A 223 -26.68 3.95 -5.36
C LEU A 223 -27.85 3.24 -4.65
N ALA A 224 -29.05 3.81 -4.64
CA ALA A 224 -30.24 3.21 -4.03
C ALA A 224 -30.59 1.84 -4.63
N GLY A 225 -30.31 1.62 -5.93
CA GLY A 225 -30.53 0.36 -6.62
C GLY A 225 -29.46 -0.71 -6.39
N TRP A 226 -28.31 -0.35 -5.81
CA TRP A 226 -27.27 -1.30 -5.50
C TRP A 226 -27.55 -1.99 -4.17
N ASN A 227 -28.00 -3.23 -4.25
CA ASN A 227 -28.47 -4.01 -3.11
C ASN A 227 -27.69 -5.31 -2.96
N GLY A 228 -27.80 -5.90 -1.78
CA GLY A 228 -27.17 -7.16 -1.40
C GLY A 228 -26.59 -7.07 0.01
N ASP A 229 -26.66 -8.15 0.72
CA ASP A 229 -26.26 -8.29 2.13
C ASP A 229 -25.11 -9.28 2.33
N ALA A 230 -24.64 -9.87 1.24
CA ALA A 230 -23.48 -10.77 1.31
C ALA A 230 -22.24 -10.01 1.80
N ARG A 231 -21.62 -10.58 2.83
CA ARG A 231 -20.39 -10.04 3.41
C ARG A 231 -19.20 -10.85 2.94
N ALA A 232 -18.08 -10.16 2.73
CA ALA A 232 -16.83 -10.87 2.49
C ALA A 232 -16.51 -11.80 3.67
N ALA A 233 -16.00 -13.00 3.36
CA ALA A 233 -15.54 -13.88 4.41
C ALA A 233 -14.41 -13.23 5.20
N GLU A 234 -14.52 -13.27 6.53
CA GLU A 234 -13.51 -12.73 7.42
C GLU A 234 -12.16 -13.43 7.21
N LEU A 235 -11.10 -12.65 7.06
CA LEU A 235 -9.75 -13.19 6.95
C LEU A 235 -9.28 -13.65 8.34
N PRO A 236 -8.59 -14.81 8.44
CA PRO A 236 -7.93 -15.16 9.69
C PRO A 236 -6.87 -14.13 10.04
N PRO A 237 -6.53 -13.95 11.32
CA PRO A 237 -5.40 -13.12 11.70
C PRO A 237 -4.12 -13.56 10.99
N ALA A 238 -3.28 -12.60 10.58
CA ALA A 238 -1.97 -12.90 10.03
C ALA A 238 -1.13 -13.68 11.06
N PRO A 239 -0.39 -14.73 10.64
CA PRO A 239 0.43 -15.50 11.56
C PRO A 239 1.56 -14.62 12.13
N PRO A 240 2.04 -14.90 13.34
CA PRO A 240 3.22 -14.25 13.87
C PRO A 240 4.44 -14.57 12.99
N LEU A 241 5.40 -13.64 12.93
CA LEU A 241 6.66 -13.91 12.25
C LEU A 241 7.46 -14.96 13.02
N GLU A 242 7.96 -15.95 12.29
CA GLU A 242 8.82 -17.00 12.84
C GLU A 242 10.23 -16.83 12.29
N PRO A 243 11.16 -16.21 13.05
CA PRO A 243 12.57 -16.15 12.68
C PRO A 243 13.15 -17.56 12.47
N GLY A 244 14.19 -17.65 11.67
CA GLY A 244 14.83 -18.92 11.37
C GLY A 244 15.97 -18.74 10.36
N PRO A 245 16.45 -19.82 9.73
CA PRO A 245 17.48 -19.71 8.70
C PRO A 245 17.08 -18.70 7.62
N LEU A 246 18.06 -17.93 7.14
CA LEU A 246 17.91 -17.08 5.97
C LEU A 246 17.47 -17.95 4.77
N LEU A 247 16.44 -17.52 4.07
CA LEU A 247 16.03 -18.15 2.82
C LEU A 247 16.80 -17.55 1.65
N LEU A 248 17.66 -18.35 1.03
CA LEU A 248 18.37 -18.00 -0.19
C LEU A 248 17.63 -18.57 -1.39
N VAL A 249 17.03 -17.70 -2.19
CA VAL A 249 16.36 -18.07 -3.44
C VAL A 249 17.36 -17.96 -4.58
N ASP A 250 17.68 -19.12 -5.16
CA ASP A 250 18.70 -19.23 -6.21
C ASP A 250 18.21 -18.71 -7.56
N ARG A 251 18.94 -17.76 -8.11
CA ARG A 251 18.74 -17.24 -9.47
C ARG A 251 20.10 -17.13 -10.15
N PRO A 252 20.54 -18.21 -10.81
CA PRO A 252 21.87 -18.27 -11.44
C PRO A 252 22.12 -17.13 -12.43
N GLY A 253 23.36 -16.62 -12.44
CA GLY A 253 23.78 -15.53 -13.32
C GLY A 253 23.29 -14.14 -12.94
N SER A 254 22.62 -13.97 -11.79
CA SER A 254 22.25 -12.65 -11.29
C SER A 254 23.48 -11.82 -10.95
N VAL A 255 23.52 -10.58 -11.46
CA VAL A 255 24.57 -9.60 -11.16
C VAL A 255 24.24 -8.75 -9.92
N GLN A 256 23.03 -8.85 -9.44
CA GLN A 256 22.54 -8.21 -8.21
C GLN A 256 21.78 -9.21 -7.35
N SER A 257 21.76 -8.94 -6.06
CA SER A 257 20.93 -9.64 -5.08
C SER A 257 19.85 -8.73 -4.55
N SER A 258 18.65 -9.31 -4.36
CA SER A 258 17.52 -8.64 -3.70
C SER A 258 17.46 -9.04 -2.22
N LEU A 259 17.76 -8.13 -1.33
CA LEU A 259 17.61 -8.31 0.12
C LEU A 259 16.17 -7.94 0.54
N ARG A 260 15.53 -8.81 1.32
CA ARG A 260 14.22 -8.55 1.93
C ARG A 260 14.23 -8.99 3.39
N VAL A 261 13.84 -8.10 4.28
CA VAL A 261 13.77 -8.36 5.72
C VAL A 261 12.38 -7.99 6.20
N ALA A 262 11.70 -8.92 6.87
CA ALA A 262 10.44 -8.65 7.54
C ALA A 262 10.65 -8.64 9.06
N LEU A 263 10.00 -7.69 9.73
CA LEU A 263 10.03 -7.50 11.17
C LEU A 263 8.60 -7.35 11.70
N PRO A 264 8.34 -7.68 12.98
CA PRO A 264 7.05 -7.50 13.60
C PRO A 264 6.60 -6.04 13.53
N ALA A 265 5.32 -5.83 13.33
CA ALA A 265 4.69 -4.52 13.41
C ALA A 265 3.32 -4.61 14.08
N VAL A 266 2.79 -3.47 14.46
CA VAL A 266 1.50 -3.37 15.17
C VAL A 266 0.47 -2.63 14.32
N PRO A 267 -0.84 -2.91 14.51
CA PRO A 267 -1.89 -2.20 13.80
C PRO A 267 -1.91 -0.72 14.17
N ARG A 268 -2.53 0.09 13.30
CA ARG A 268 -2.60 1.56 13.46
C ARG A 268 -3.21 2.01 14.80
N THR A 269 -4.10 1.20 15.36
CA THR A 269 -4.77 1.48 16.64
C THR A 269 -3.92 1.19 17.87
N HIS A 270 -2.82 0.46 17.72
CA HIS A 270 -1.96 0.08 18.84
C HIS A 270 -1.27 1.31 19.46
N PRO A 271 -1.09 1.36 20.79
CA PRO A 271 -0.37 2.46 21.43
C PRO A 271 1.03 2.71 20.86
N ASP A 272 1.78 1.65 20.57
CA ASP A 272 3.15 1.70 20.06
C ASP A 272 3.23 2.16 18.59
N HIS A 273 2.14 2.28 17.85
CA HIS A 273 2.17 2.53 16.40
C HIS A 273 2.92 3.83 16.04
N ALA A 274 2.71 4.92 16.77
CA ALA A 274 3.38 6.18 16.47
C ALA A 274 4.91 6.10 16.72
N ALA A 275 5.32 5.47 17.81
CA ALA A 275 6.73 5.25 18.12
C ALA A 275 7.38 4.27 17.12
N LEU A 276 6.66 3.22 16.69
CA LEU A 276 7.13 2.29 15.66
C LEU A 276 7.30 2.98 14.30
N GLN A 277 6.41 3.89 13.94
CA GLN A 277 6.57 4.67 12.71
C GLN A 277 7.83 5.54 12.77
N LEU A 278 8.10 6.19 13.90
CA LEU A 278 9.32 6.99 14.10
C LEU A 278 10.56 6.09 14.10
N ALA A 279 10.54 4.95 14.77
CA ALA A 279 11.63 3.97 14.74
C ALA A 279 11.91 3.47 13.31
N ASN A 280 10.88 3.18 12.53
CA ASN A 280 11.04 2.82 11.12
C ASN A 280 11.65 3.96 10.29
N LEU A 281 11.25 5.20 10.50
CA LEU A 281 11.87 6.35 9.84
C LEU A 281 13.36 6.45 10.19
N LEU A 282 13.72 6.34 11.47
CA LEU A 282 15.11 6.37 11.92
C LEU A 282 15.94 5.23 11.32
N PHE A 283 15.35 4.04 11.14
CA PHE A 283 16.03 2.91 10.55
C PHE A 283 16.26 3.09 9.04
N GLY A 284 15.19 3.15 8.24
CA GLY A 284 15.27 3.10 6.77
C GLY A 284 14.06 3.70 6.05
N GLY A 285 13.14 4.38 6.78
CA GLY A 285 11.87 4.86 6.24
C GLY A 285 11.96 6.20 5.51
N TYR A 286 13.11 6.87 5.51
CA TYR A 286 13.33 8.11 4.76
C TYR A 286 14.81 8.25 4.37
N PHE A 287 15.11 9.25 3.54
CA PHE A 287 16.42 9.41 2.92
C PHE A 287 17.59 9.56 3.92
N SER A 288 17.42 10.37 4.97
CA SER A 288 18.46 10.61 5.98
C SER A 288 18.35 9.64 7.17
N SER A 289 17.91 8.38 6.90
CA SER A 289 17.86 7.33 7.92
C SER A 289 19.23 6.68 8.11
N ARG A 290 19.46 6.07 9.26
CA ARG A 290 20.73 5.41 9.60
C ARG A 290 21.15 4.36 8.56
N TRP A 291 20.21 3.53 8.12
CA TRP A 291 20.48 2.50 7.14
C TRP A 291 20.81 3.06 5.75
N THR A 292 20.10 4.12 5.33
CA THR A 292 20.38 4.78 4.05
C THR A 292 21.75 5.48 4.07
N GLU A 293 22.08 6.20 5.15
CA GLU A 293 23.42 6.79 5.31
C GLU A 293 24.50 5.73 5.23
N ASN A 294 24.34 4.61 5.97
CA ASN A 294 25.34 3.53 6.02
C ASN A 294 25.53 2.86 4.64
N ILE A 295 24.48 2.20 4.11
CA ILE A 295 24.68 1.30 2.96
C ILE A 295 24.64 2.02 1.60
N ARG A 296 24.10 3.24 1.55
CA ARG A 296 24.06 4.04 0.33
C ARG A 296 25.15 5.09 0.29
N GLU A 297 25.17 6.03 1.26
CA GLU A 297 26.05 7.19 1.21
C GLU A 297 27.50 6.80 1.57
N ASP A 298 27.72 6.04 2.66
CA ASP A 298 29.07 5.71 3.12
C ASP A 298 29.68 4.56 2.32
N LYS A 299 28.92 3.51 2.02
CA LYS A 299 29.42 2.28 1.42
C LYS A 299 29.09 2.12 -0.07
N GLY A 300 28.10 2.80 -0.59
CA GLY A 300 27.72 2.72 -2.01
C GLY A 300 27.19 1.35 -2.44
N TYR A 301 26.67 0.52 -1.51
CA TYR A 301 26.22 -0.84 -1.81
C TYR A 301 24.91 -0.89 -2.58
N THR A 302 24.06 0.13 -2.44
CA THR A 302 22.75 0.20 -3.05
C THR A 302 22.36 1.64 -3.38
N TYR A 303 21.44 1.82 -4.35
CA TYR A 303 20.88 3.13 -4.67
C TYR A 303 19.65 3.47 -3.85
N GLY A 304 18.81 2.50 -3.52
CA GLY A 304 17.49 2.75 -2.93
C GLY A 304 17.09 1.79 -1.81
N PRO A 305 17.82 1.79 -0.66
CA PRO A 305 17.35 1.05 0.49
C PRO A 305 16.08 1.72 1.03
N HIS A 306 15.11 0.93 1.46
CA HIS A 306 13.87 1.48 2.01
C HIS A 306 13.25 0.53 3.02
N SER A 307 12.59 1.08 4.01
CA SER A 307 11.74 0.32 4.92
C SER A 307 10.37 0.98 5.09
N THR A 308 9.35 0.16 5.28
CA THR A 308 7.97 0.63 5.47
C THR A 308 7.19 -0.30 6.37
N VAL A 309 6.24 0.27 7.12
CA VAL A 309 5.23 -0.52 7.84
C VAL A 309 4.03 -0.70 6.92
N GLU A 310 3.81 -1.94 6.51
CA GLU A 310 2.64 -2.33 5.71
C GLU A 310 1.49 -2.71 6.63
N HIS A 311 0.32 -2.14 6.37
CA HIS A 311 -0.90 -2.43 7.12
C HIS A 311 -1.92 -3.08 6.20
N SER A 312 -2.39 -4.24 6.62
CA SER A 312 -3.50 -4.98 6.02
C SER A 312 -4.58 -5.24 7.07
N VAL A 313 -5.75 -5.67 6.66
CA VAL A 313 -6.88 -5.93 7.58
C VAL A 313 -6.52 -6.99 8.61
N ALA A 314 -5.84 -8.07 8.21
CA ALA A 314 -5.50 -9.19 9.08
C ALA A 314 -4.23 -9.00 9.92
N GLY A 315 -3.43 -7.94 9.67
CA GLY A 315 -2.19 -7.70 10.42
C GLY A 315 -1.29 -6.64 9.81
N SER A 316 -0.18 -6.39 10.47
CA SER A 316 0.83 -5.42 10.04
C SER A 316 2.21 -6.06 10.06
N VAL A 317 3.08 -5.63 9.15
CA VAL A 317 4.47 -6.09 9.05
C VAL A 317 5.37 -4.91 8.66
N LEU A 318 6.55 -4.80 9.25
CA LEU A 318 7.59 -3.90 8.74
C LEU A 318 8.43 -4.68 7.72
N VAL A 319 8.60 -4.10 6.55
CA VAL A 319 9.41 -4.69 5.47
C VAL A 319 10.53 -3.72 5.11
N ALA A 320 11.75 -4.24 5.05
CA ALA A 320 12.91 -3.54 4.52
C ALA A 320 13.43 -4.25 3.27
N GLY A 321 13.91 -3.47 2.30
CA GLY A 321 14.41 -3.99 1.04
C GLY A 321 15.52 -3.15 0.44
N ALA A 322 16.48 -3.84 -0.20
CA ALA A 322 17.54 -3.24 -0.98
C ALA A 322 17.96 -4.15 -2.13
N GLU A 323 18.34 -3.55 -3.26
CA GLU A 323 19.00 -4.24 -4.37
C GLU A 323 20.49 -3.89 -4.31
N VAL A 324 21.35 -4.91 -4.25
CA VAL A 324 22.79 -4.73 -4.07
C VAL A 324 23.57 -5.52 -5.11
N ALA A 325 24.79 -5.11 -5.42
CA ALA A 325 25.65 -5.91 -6.29
C ALA A 325 25.99 -7.27 -5.61
N THR A 326 26.09 -8.33 -6.41
CA THR A 326 26.34 -9.71 -5.93
C THR A 326 27.55 -9.79 -5.01
N GLU A 327 28.62 -9.04 -5.31
CA GLU A 327 29.87 -9.02 -4.57
C GLU A 327 29.76 -8.50 -3.13
N VAL A 328 28.77 -7.65 -2.88
CA VAL A 328 28.56 -6.99 -1.58
C VAL A 328 27.31 -7.48 -0.84
N THR A 329 26.75 -8.63 -1.25
CA THR A 329 25.50 -9.17 -0.65
C THR A 329 25.67 -9.45 0.84
N GLY A 330 26.71 -10.16 1.24
CA GLY A 330 27.01 -10.44 2.66
C GLY A 330 27.31 -9.18 3.46
N PRO A 331 28.23 -8.32 3.01
CA PRO A 331 28.46 -7.01 3.63
C PRO A 331 27.20 -6.16 3.80
N ALA A 332 26.35 -6.06 2.77
CA ALA A 332 25.11 -5.30 2.85
C ALA A 332 24.08 -5.88 3.86
N LEU A 333 23.99 -7.22 3.94
CA LEU A 333 23.18 -7.88 4.96
C LEU A 333 23.71 -7.62 6.37
N LEU A 334 25.03 -7.73 6.56
CA LEU A 334 25.70 -7.44 7.84
C LEU A 334 25.36 -6.02 8.32
N GLU A 335 25.51 -5.03 7.44
CA GLU A 335 25.21 -3.63 7.78
C GLU A 335 23.72 -3.42 8.03
N THR A 336 22.84 -4.12 7.32
CA THR A 336 21.40 -4.09 7.59
C THR A 336 21.10 -4.58 9.01
N MET A 337 21.66 -5.71 9.41
CA MET A 337 21.49 -6.27 10.75
C MET A 337 22.18 -5.41 11.82
N TYR A 338 23.32 -4.79 11.49
CA TYR A 338 24.02 -3.87 12.36
C TYR A 338 23.15 -2.64 12.68
N GLU A 339 22.55 -1.98 11.69
CA GLU A 339 21.71 -0.79 11.94
C GLU A 339 20.40 -1.13 12.67
N LEU A 340 19.80 -2.29 12.41
CA LEU A 340 18.69 -2.81 13.20
C LEU A 340 19.11 -3.03 14.68
N GLY A 341 20.23 -3.72 14.89
CA GLY A 341 20.77 -3.96 16.25
C GLY A 341 21.16 -2.68 16.97
N ARG A 342 21.77 -1.73 16.25
CA ARG A 342 22.14 -0.42 16.79
C ARG A 342 20.90 0.36 17.22
N LEU A 343 19.82 0.39 16.42
CA LEU A 343 18.60 1.09 16.80
C LEU A 343 17.86 0.39 17.96
N ALA A 344 17.93 -0.94 18.02
CA ALA A 344 17.32 -1.71 19.11
C ALA A 344 18.06 -1.60 20.46
N THR A 345 19.33 -1.19 20.46
CA THR A 345 20.17 -1.16 21.67
C THR A 345 20.65 0.22 22.07
N VAL A 346 20.64 1.18 21.13
CA VAL A 346 21.11 2.56 21.35
C VAL A 346 19.99 3.53 21.03
N ALA A 347 19.50 4.21 22.06
CA ALA A 347 18.46 5.22 21.92
C ALA A 347 18.83 6.28 20.86
N PRO A 348 17.86 6.78 20.08
CA PRO A 348 18.11 7.84 19.12
C PRO A 348 18.51 9.13 19.83
N LYS A 349 19.30 9.95 19.17
CA LYS A 349 19.59 11.30 19.68
C LYS A 349 18.33 12.18 19.59
N PRO A 350 18.16 13.16 20.50
CA PRO A 350 16.99 14.04 20.48
C PRO A 350 16.79 14.79 19.16
N ASP A 351 17.85 15.26 18.51
CA ASP A 351 17.83 15.95 17.23
C ASP A 351 17.47 15.01 16.07
N GLU A 352 17.96 13.77 16.09
CA GLU A 352 17.62 12.72 15.13
C GLU A 352 16.11 12.36 15.21
N LEU A 353 15.59 12.20 16.42
CA LEU A 353 14.16 11.97 16.62
C LEU A 353 13.32 13.18 16.17
N GLU A 354 13.77 14.39 16.43
CA GLU A 354 13.05 15.60 16.01
C GLU A 354 12.99 15.70 14.48
N GLN A 355 14.06 15.39 13.75
CA GLN A 355 14.05 15.33 12.30
C GLN A 355 13.06 14.28 11.77
N ALA A 356 13.06 13.07 12.31
CA ALA A 356 12.11 12.02 11.94
C ALA A 356 10.65 12.44 12.23
N ARG A 357 10.42 13.10 13.36
CA ARG A 357 9.09 13.63 13.74
C ARG A 357 8.61 14.70 12.77
N GLN A 358 9.45 15.67 12.44
CA GLN A 358 9.13 16.72 11.46
C GLN A 358 8.84 16.13 10.08
N TYR A 359 9.63 15.14 9.66
CA TYR A 359 9.38 14.43 8.41
C TYR A 359 8.04 13.70 8.44
N ALA A 360 7.72 12.94 9.50
CA ALA A 360 6.45 12.23 9.65
C ALA A 360 5.24 13.17 9.60
N LEU A 361 5.29 14.26 10.36
CA LEU A 361 4.21 15.26 10.39
C LEU A 361 4.11 16.02 9.06
N GLY A 362 5.24 16.34 8.44
CA GLY A 362 5.30 17.02 7.15
C GLY A 362 4.71 16.17 6.03
N THR A 363 5.06 14.89 5.94
CA THR A 363 4.52 13.96 4.93
C THR A 363 3.03 13.70 5.14
N LEU A 364 2.56 13.61 6.39
CA LEU A 364 1.13 13.51 6.70
C LEU A 364 0.36 14.75 6.21
N GLN A 365 0.87 15.95 6.48
CA GLN A 365 0.27 17.20 6.02
C GLN A 365 0.30 17.32 4.50
N LEU A 366 1.40 16.93 3.86
CA LEU A 366 1.54 16.91 2.39
C LEU A 366 0.53 15.95 1.76
N GLY A 367 0.38 14.75 2.31
CA GLY A 367 -0.64 13.78 1.87
C GLY A 367 -2.06 14.33 1.92
N MET A 368 -2.37 15.17 2.92
CA MET A 368 -3.68 15.84 3.05
C MET A 368 -3.81 17.11 2.22
N SER A 369 -2.74 17.62 1.60
CA SER A 369 -2.75 18.90 0.88
C SER A 369 -3.51 18.82 -0.44
N THR A 370 -3.56 17.64 -1.07
CA THR A 370 -4.27 17.38 -2.33
C THR A 370 -5.60 16.65 -2.08
N GLN A 371 -6.57 16.81 -2.98
CA GLN A 371 -7.83 16.08 -2.93
C GLN A 371 -7.60 14.57 -3.06
N ALA A 372 -6.76 14.13 -4.00
CA ALA A 372 -6.41 12.74 -4.22
C ALA A 372 -5.72 12.10 -3.01
N GLY A 373 -4.75 12.78 -2.40
CA GLY A 373 -4.07 12.31 -1.20
C GLY A 373 -5.02 12.17 0.00
N LEU A 374 -5.87 13.18 0.21
CA LEU A 374 -6.87 13.14 1.27
C LEU A 374 -7.91 12.02 1.04
N ALA A 375 -8.35 11.82 -0.20
CA ALA A 375 -9.27 10.74 -0.56
C ALA A 375 -8.65 9.35 -0.28
N SER A 376 -7.38 9.17 -0.65
CA SER A 376 -6.65 7.92 -0.42
C SER A 376 -6.44 7.65 1.06
N LEU A 377 -6.04 8.65 1.85
CA LEU A 377 -5.90 8.52 3.30
C LEU A 377 -7.25 8.20 3.97
N THR A 378 -8.30 8.95 3.62
CA THR A 378 -9.65 8.74 4.19
C THR A 378 -10.15 7.33 3.86
N SER A 379 -10.00 6.88 2.61
CA SER A 379 -10.40 5.55 2.18
C SER A 379 -9.61 4.43 2.89
N ALA A 380 -8.30 4.60 3.03
CA ALA A 380 -7.45 3.63 3.72
C ALA A 380 -7.80 3.49 5.20
N TYR A 381 -8.16 4.59 5.86
CA TYR A 381 -8.58 4.54 7.26
C TYR A 381 -10.00 3.97 7.41
N ALA A 382 -10.94 4.47 6.63
CA ALA A 382 -12.33 4.01 6.69
C ALA A 382 -12.47 2.52 6.38
N GLY A 383 -11.72 2.01 5.40
CA GLY A 383 -11.66 0.59 5.07
C GLY A 383 -11.07 -0.30 6.19
N ASN A 384 -10.40 0.30 7.18
CA ASN A 384 -9.91 -0.36 8.39
C ASN A 384 -10.72 0.03 9.64
N GLY A 385 -11.94 0.55 9.48
CA GLY A 385 -12.81 0.95 10.59
C GLY A 385 -12.36 2.20 11.36
N LEU A 386 -11.43 2.98 10.79
CA LEU A 386 -10.92 4.21 11.41
C LEU A 386 -11.59 5.44 10.80
N ARG A 387 -11.93 6.40 11.64
CA ARG A 387 -12.50 7.69 11.20
C ARG A 387 -11.38 8.66 10.80
N LEU A 388 -11.74 9.69 10.04
CA LEU A 388 -10.77 10.72 9.62
C LEU A 388 -10.13 11.45 10.83
N ASP A 389 -10.84 11.52 11.96
CA ASP A 389 -10.35 12.13 13.20
C ASP A 389 -9.09 11.42 13.73
N PHE A 390 -8.92 10.13 13.43
CA PHE A 390 -7.71 9.37 13.75
C PHE A 390 -6.43 10.04 13.21
N LEU A 391 -6.50 10.77 12.09
CA LEU A 391 -5.35 11.53 11.57
C LEU A 391 -4.82 12.55 12.56
N ALA A 392 -5.73 13.31 13.20
CA ALA A 392 -5.33 14.32 14.19
C ALA A 392 -4.81 13.66 15.46
N GLU A 393 -5.41 12.56 15.90
CA GLU A 393 -4.95 11.78 17.04
C GLU A 393 -3.56 11.19 16.78
N HIS A 394 -3.35 10.62 15.59
CA HIS A 394 -2.07 10.05 15.20
C HIS A 394 -0.97 11.12 15.10
N ALA A 395 -1.26 12.26 14.48
CA ALA A 395 -0.35 13.40 14.46
C ALA A 395 0.03 13.88 15.88
N ALA A 396 -0.94 13.90 16.82
CA ALA A 396 -0.69 14.25 18.21
C ALA A 396 0.19 13.20 18.93
N ARG A 397 0.02 11.91 18.64
CA ARG A 397 0.87 10.82 19.16
C ARG A 397 2.30 10.94 18.63
N LEU A 398 2.48 11.17 17.32
CA LEU A 398 3.80 11.41 16.72
C LEU A 398 4.51 12.62 17.37
N ALA A 399 3.78 13.72 17.60
CA ALA A 399 4.33 14.93 18.20
C ALA A 399 4.77 14.74 19.66
N LYS A 400 4.14 13.80 20.39
CA LYS A 400 4.40 13.55 21.80
C LYS A 400 5.41 12.43 22.08
N ALA A 401 5.67 11.56 21.10
CA ALA A 401 6.57 10.41 21.28
C ALA A 401 7.95 10.87 21.76
N THR A 402 8.44 10.26 22.82
CA THR A 402 9.73 10.56 23.45
C THR A 402 10.85 9.68 22.89
N VAL A 403 12.08 10.01 23.22
CA VAL A 403 13.26 9.17 22.91
C VAL A 403 13.09 7.78 23.53
N ASP A 404 12.60 7.72 24.77
CA ASP A 404 12.42 6.46 25.51
C ASP A 404 11.32 5.59 24.87
N ASP A 405 10.19 6.19 24.46
CA ASP A 405 9.13 5.47 23.75
C ASP A 405 9.66 4.82 22.46
N VAL A 406 10.45 5.56 21.69
CA VAL A 406 11.02 5.07 20.42
C VAL A 406 12.09 4.01 20.66
N ALA A 407 12.94 4.18 21.68
CA ALA A 407 13.96 3.19 22.04
C ALA A 407 13.33 1.88 22.53
N GLU A 408 12.31 1.94 23.38
CA GLU A 408 11.59 0.74 23.86
C GLU A 408 10.92 0.00 22.70
N VAL A 409 10.26 0.71 21.80
CA VAL A 409 9.59 0.13 20.63
C VAL A 409 10.61 -0.44 19.64
N ALA A 410 11.74 0.24 19.41
CA ALA A 410 12.80 -0.28 18.56
C ALA A 410 13.39 -1.58 19.12
N ALA A 411 13.66 -1.64 20.43
CA ALA A 411 14.13 -2.87 21.09
C ALA A 411 13.13 -4.02 20.97
N ARG A 412 11.82 -3.72 21.07
CA ARG A 412 10.75 -4.71 21.04
C ARG A 412 10.49 -5.28 19.65
N TYR A 413 10.54 -4.45 18.59
CA TYR A 413 10.09 -4.83 17.26
C TYR A 413 11.19 -4.87 16.19
N LEU A 414 12.27 -4.07 16.33
CA LEU A 414 13.31 -3.95 15.31
C LEU A 414 14.58 -4.75 15.63
N ALA A 415 14.64 -5.47 16.75
CA ALA A 415 15.80 -6.28 17.07
C ALA A 415 16.04 -7.35 15.96
N PRO A 416 17.30 -7.55 15.49
CA PRO A 416 17.64 -8.53 14.46
C PRO A 416 17.15 -9.95 14.76
N ALA A 417 16.99 -10.30 16.03
CA ALA A 417 16.48 -11.60 16.46
C ALA A 417 15.04 -11.87 16.00
N HIS A 418 14.27 -10.83 15.66
CA HIS A 418 12.91 -10.94 15.14
C HIS A 418 12.83 -10.97 13.61
N ALA A 419 13.97 -10.79 12.93
CA ALA A 419 14.00 -10.66 11.48
C ALA A 419 13.76 -11.99 10.77
N VAL A 420 12.87 -11.97 9.78
CA VAL A 420 12.76 -13.01 8.76
C VAL A 420 13.40 -12.48 7.50
N THR A 421 14.46 -13.14 7.05
CA THR A 421 15.30 -12.67 5.95
C THR A 421 15.18 -13.58 4.73
N VAL A 422 15.00 -12.95 3.57
CA VAL A 422 15.03 -13.59 2.25
C VAL A 422 16.04 -12.84 1.38
N VAL A 423 16.91 -13.58 0.72
CA VAL A 423 17.86 -13.07 -0.28
C VAL A 423 17.63 -13.82 -1.58
N LEU A 424 17.43 -13.10 -2.67
CA LEU A 424 17.39 -13.67 -4.02
C LEU A 424 18.65 -13.24 -4.76
N GLY A 425 19.37 -14.19 -5.37
CA GLY A 425 20.59 -13.91 -6.13
C GLY A 425 21.25 -15.18 -6.66
N ASP A 426 22.46 -15.05 -7.20
CA ASP A 426 23.27 -16.18 -7.65
C ASP A 426 23.86 -16.93 -6.43
N ALA A 427 23.19 -18.03 -6.04
CA ALA A 427 23.51 -18.74 -4.81
C ALA A 427 24.96 -19.24 -4.78
N ASP A 428 25.50 -19.69 -5.90
CA ASP A 428 26.88 -20.22 -5.97
C ASP A 428 27.92 -19.13 -5.65
N ARG A 429 27.58 -17.87 -5.86
CA ARG A 429 28.46 -16.71 -5.58
C ARG A 429 28.26 -16.11 -4.19
N ILE A 430 27.05 -16.20 -3.64
CA ILE A 430 26.71 -15.45 -2.41
C ILE A 430 26.47 -16.32 -1.18
N GLU A 431 26.21 -17.62 -1.31
CA GLU A 431 25.94 -18.51 -0.16
C GLU A 431 27.06 -18.49 0.88
N GLY A 432 28.33 -18.55 0.41
CA GLY A 432 29.48 -18.46 1.31
C GLY A 432 29.58 -17.15 2.08
N GLN A 433 29.16 -16.02 1.47
CA GLN A 433 29.13 -14.71 2.14
C GLN A 433 28.04 -14.67 3.24
N LEU A 434 26.89 -15.33 2.99
CA LEU A 434 25.74 -15.33 3.90
C LEU A 434 25.90 -16.33 5.04
N ALA A 435 26.51 -17.50 4.77
CA ALA A 435 26.68 -18.59 5.73
C ALA A 435 27.58 -18.24 6.92
N VAL A 436 28.48 -17.26 6.77
CA VAL A 436 29.29 -16.74 7.89
C VAL A 436 28.49 -15.84 8.83
N LEU A 437 27.33 -15.35 8.40
CA LEU A 437 26.48 -14.44 9.19
C LEU A 437 25.34 -15.17 9.90
N THR A 438 24.75 -16.17 9.23
CA THR A 438 23.56 -16.86 9.71
C THR A 438 23.39 -18.21 9.00
N PRO A 439 22.70 -19.21 9.59
CA PRO A 439 22.31 -20.40 8.87
C PRO A 439 21.51 -20.08 7.61
N VAL A 440 21.82 -20.74 6.49
CA VAL A 440 21.21 -20.52 5.17
C VAL A 440 20.41 -21.75 4.77
N ARG A 441 19.20 -21.51 4.21
CA ARG A 441 18.40 -22.53 3.52
C ARG A 441 18.24 -22.11 2.06
N ARG A 442 18.80 -22.90 1.13
CA ARG A 442 18.71 -22.66 -0.30
C ARG A 442 17.43 -23.27 -0.89
N GLU A 443 16.75 -22.50 -1.74
CA GLU A 443 15.62 -22.95 -2.56
C GLU A 443 15.79 -22.42 -3.99
N SER A 444 15.19 -23.10 -4.98
CA SER A 444 15.14 -22.61 -6.36
C SER A 444 14.10 -21.48 -6.50
N ALA A 445 14.34 -20.53 -7.40
CA ALA A 445 13.44 -19.43 -7.70
C ALA A 445 12.13 -19.87 -8.35
#